data_f64d681477346128ad4531a5082c22ca
#
_entry.id   f64d681477346128ad4531a5082c22ca
#
_cell.length_a   1.000
_cell.length_b   1.000
_cell.length_c   1.000
_cell.angle_alpha   90.00
_cell.angle_beta   90.00
_cell.angle_gamma   90.00
#
_symmetry.space_group_name_H-M   'P 1'
#
loop_
_entity.id
_entity.type
_entity.pdbx_description
1 polymer ?
#
loop_
_entity_poly.entity_id
_entity_poly.type
_entity_poly.pdbx_seq_one_letter_code
_entity_poly.pdbx_strand_id
1 'polypeptide(L)'
;MKGEFTLSDFSTIFNRRNTFSAKWDMLKQVYAIEDDTDVLPMWVADMDFGLAPVIQEAIHKRLEHPVFGYSIAPEAVKDALSTWVSTKHQLEIQNEWILLRHGVIPGMAEAVDAFSQKGDKILVHTPIYPPFKGIPNNLEREVVTCRLIENGNSFEIDWTAFEECLKQDIKIFILCNPHNPGGKVWGREDLTKMAALCKQHDVLILSDEIHSDLVFKPNKHVPLLVAAEETDNIITFFAPTKTFNLAGIQGAATIVPNEKLRKVLENGATRRGEMGLNVFSLTAMQAAYEHGEQWLEGLLEVVEGNMKYVVEHLSAIEGVKVSMPEGTYLMWIDYRGTGLNEKDMMDLLLTKGRLALEPGTKYGEGGDGFLRMNVACPRATVEDGVARFKLALSK
;
A
#
# COMPACT_ATOMS: atom_id res chain seq x y z
N MET A 1 17.82 -11.43 -24.04
CA MET A 1 16.67 -12.15 -24.63
C MET A 1 15.44 -11.58 -23.96
N LYS A 2 14.50 -10.97 -24.71
CA LYS A 2 13.19 -10.58 -24.19
C LYS A 2 12.41 -11.88 -24.00
N GLY A 3 12.35 -12.41 -22.78
CA GLY A 3 11.45 -13.50 -22.47
C GLY A 3 10.02 -13.01 -22.61
N GLU A 4 9.21 -13.64 -23.43
CA GLU A 4 7.77 -13.41 -23.47
C GLU A 4 7.21 -13.89 -22.14
N PHE A 5 6.76 -12.98 -21.30
CA PHE A 5 5.98 -13.30 -20.12
C PHE A 5 4.62 -13.82 -20.55
N THR A 6 4.29 -15.02 -20.15
CA THR A 6 2.95 -15.61 -20.37
C THR A 6 2.15 -15.54 -19.06
N LEU A 7 0.82 -15.40 -19.16
CA LEU A 7 -0.10 -15.47 -18.01
C LEU A 7 0.09 -16.73 -17.15
N SER A 8 0.70 -17.77 -17.72
CA SER A 8 1.05 -19.00 -17.01
C SER A 8 2.05 -18.79 -15.86
N ASP A 9 2.89 -17.74 -15.93
CA ASP A 9 3.88 -17.46 -14.90
C ASP A 9 3.24 -17.02 -13.58
N PHE A 10 1.99 -16.55 -13.62
CA PHE A 10 1.19 -16.19 -12.45
C PHE A 10 0.28 -17.32 -11.94
N SER A 11 0.40 -18.53 -12.50
CA SER A 11 -0.41 -19.68 -12.08
C SER A 11 0.26 -20.55 -11.01
N THR A 12 1.57 -20.41 -10.80
CA THR A 12 2.35 -21.22 -9.88
C THR A 12 2.00 -20.90 -8.43
N ILE A 13 1.58 -21.93 -7.66
CA ILE A 13 1.32 -21.83 -6.22
C ILE A 13 2.60 -22.16 -5.46
N PHE A 14 3.14 -21.18 -4.76
CA PHE A 14 4.32 -21.35 -3.92
C PHE A 14 3.93 -21.71 -2.48
N ASN A 15 4.55 -22.72 -1.91
CA ASN A 15 4.45 -22.96 -0.47
C ASN A 15 5.29 -21.89 0.27
N ARG A 16 4.63 -21.02 1.03
CA ARG A 16 5.26 -19.94 1.79
C ARG A 16 5.34 -20.19 3.29
N ARG A 17 4.91 -21.38 3.76
CA ARG A 17 5.07 -21.76 5.17
C ARG A 17 6.53 -22.04 5.49
N ASN A 18 6.98 -21.60 6.68
CA ASN A 18 8.36 -21.70 7.14
C ASN A 18 9.39 -20.96 6.25
N THR A 19 8.95 -19.83 5.66
CA THR A 19 9.80 -18.96 4.86
C THR A 19 9.94 -17.56 5.47
N PHE A 20 9.66 -17.43 6.76
CA PHE A 20 9.59 -16.14 7.47
C PHE A 20 8.50 -15.21 6.93
N SER A 21 7.47 -15.78 6.33
CA SER A 21 6.34 -15.01 5.79
C SER A 21 5.38 -14.60 6.90
N ALA A 22 5.28 -13.30 7.19
CA ALA A 22 4.31 -12.79 8.16
C ALA A 22 2.87 -13.25 7.82
N LYS A 23 2.52 -13.29 6.52
CA LYS A 23 1.21 -13.72 6.04
C LYS A 23 0.88 -15.17 6.40
N TRP A 24 1.86 -16.07 6.25
CA TRP A 24 1.68 -17.52 6.41
C TRP A 24 2.11 -18.05 7.78
N ASP A 25 3.16 -17.47 8.36
CA ASP A 25 3.80 -18.03 9.56
C ASP A 25 3.30 -17.39 10.87
N MET A 26 2.49 -16.28 10.79
CA MET A 26 1.95 -15.59 11.96
C MET A 26 0.45 -15.85 12.21
N LEU A 27 -0.19 -16.74 11.46
CA LEU A 27 -1.65 -17.00 11.56
C LEU A 27 -2.10 -17.34 12.98
N LYS A 28 -1.40 -18.27 13.65
CA LYS A 28 -1.72 -18.65 15.04
C LYS A 28 -1.68 -17.47 16.00
N GLN A 29 -0.66 -16.65 15.87
CA GLN A 29 -0.46 -15.50 16.75
C GLN A 29 -1.48 -14.40 16.52
N VAL A 30 -1.74 -14.07 15.22
CA VAL A 30 -2.61 -12.94 14.85
C VAL A 30 -4.08 -13.23 15.07
N TYR A 31 -4.51 -14.47 14.78
CA TYR A 31 -5.91 -14.88 14.88
C TYR A 31 -6.23 -15.72 16.13
N ALA A 32 -5.24 -15.95 16.99
CA ALA A 32 -5.38 -16.74 18.22
C ALA A 32 -5.98 -18.14 17.97
N ILE A 33 -5.59 -18.79 16.86
CA ILE A 33 -6.05 -20.14 16.48
C ILE A 33 -4.99 -21.19 16.85
N GLU A 34 -5.42 -22.35 17.35
CA GLU A 34 -4.52 -23.42 17.72
C GLU A 34 -3.98 -24.18 16.51
N ASP A 35 -4.83 -24.44 15.53
CA ASP A 35 -4.50 -25.14 14.30
C ASP A 35 -4.70 -24.23 13.07
N ASP A 36 -3.60 -23.93 12.36
CA ASP A 36 -3.57 -23.15 11.13
C ASP A 36 -3.26 -23.97 9.88
N THR A 37 -3.17 -25.30 10.00
CA THR A 37 -2.64 -26.19 8.95
C THR A 37 -3.36 -26.01 7.61
N ASP A 38 -4.68 -25.84 7.63
CA ASP A 38 -5.52 -25.65 6.44
C ASP A 38 -6.14 -24.26 6.35
N VAL A 39 -5.61 -23.28 7.08
CA VAL A 39 -6.11 -21.90 6.98
C VAL A 39 -5.45 -21.20 5.80
N LEU A 40 -6.27 -20.71 4.88
CA LEU A 40 -5.84 -19.90 3.74
C LEU A 40 -5.71 -18.43 4.15
N PRO A 41 -4.50 -17.83 4.13
CA PRO A 41 -4.32 -16.43 4.47
C PRO A 41 -4.50 -15.53 3.24
N MET A 42 -5.46 -14.61 3.31
CA MET A 42 -5.67 -13.54 2.31
C MET A 42 -5.74 -12.15 3.00
N TRP A 43 -5.00 -11.94 4.08
CA TRP A 43 -5.06 -10.75 4.93
C TRP A 43 -3.92 -9.75 4.72
N VAL A 44 -2.66 -10.18 4.63
CA VAL A 44 -1.51 -9.29 4.43
C VAL A 44 -1.46 -8.78 3.00
N ALA A 45 -1.15 -7.49 2.82
CA ALA A 45 -0.96 -6.86 1.52
C ALA A 45 0.45 -7.14 0.95
N ASP A 46 0.80 -8.41 0.78
CA ASP A 46 1.89 -8.91 -0.05
C ASP A 46 1.34 -9.92 -1.07
N MET A 47 2.08 -10.24 -2.12
CA MET A 47 1.59 -11.13 -3.16
C MET A 47 2.08 -12.57 -2.93
N ASP A 48 1.31 -13.55 -3.43
CA ASP A 48 1.73 -14.96 -3.47
C ASP A 48 2.26 -15.36 -4.87
N PHE A 49 2.64 -14.38 -5.68
CA PHE A 49 3.35 -14.58 -6.95
C PHE A 49 4.86 -14.64 -6.76
N GLY A 50 5.53 -15.35 -7.65
CA GLY A 50 6.99 -15.31 -7.77
C GLY A 50 7.50 -13.92 -8.14
N LEU A 51 8.75 -13.67 -7.81
CA LEU A 51 9.45 -12.43 -8.16
C LEU A 51 9.56 -12.28 -9.68
N ALA A 52 9.48 -11.06 -10.18
CA ALA A 52 9.72 -10.79 -11.61
C ALA A 52 11.09 -11.34 -12.02
N PRO A 53 11.21 -12.15 -13.10
CA PRO A 53 12.46 -12.80 -13.49
C PRO A 53 13.63 -11.82 -13.65
N VAL A 54 13.39 -10.63 -14.18
CA VAL A 54 14.43 -9.60 -14.34
C VAL A 54 15.02 -9.15 -13.00
N ILE A 55 14.21 -9.11 -11.95
CA ILE A 55 14.65 -8.77 -10.60
C ILE A 55 15.39 -9.95 -9.98
N GLN A 56 14.85 -11.15 -10.15
CA GLN A 56 15.49 -12.38 -9.67
C GLN A 56 16.88 -12.57 -10.30
N GLU A 57 17.02 -12.38 -11.61
CA GLU A 57 18.28 -12.45 -12.33
C GLU A 57 19.29 -11.41 -11.83
N ALA A 58 18.84 -10.16 -11.62
CA ALA A 58 19.70 -9.10 -11.09
C ALA A 58 20.26 -9.43 -9.70
N ILE A 59 19.41 -9.98 -8.81
CA ILE A 59 19.83 -10.43 -7.47
C ILE A 59 20.81 -11.60 -7.58
N HIS A 60 20.55 -12.60 -8.42
CA HIS A 60 21.46 -13.72 -8.66
C HIS A 60 22.81 -13.24 -9.16
N LYS A 61 22.84 -12.38 -10.16
CA LYS A 61 24.07 -11.79 -10.67
C LYS A 61 24.85 -11.03 -9.59
N ARG A 62 24.15 -10.32 -8.68
CA ARG A 62 24.81 -9.65 -7.55
C ARG A 62 25.43 -10.66 -6.56
N LEU A 63 24.77 -11.82 -6.35
CA LEU A 63 25.28 -12.90 -5.49
C LEU A 63 26.55 -13.57 -6.03
N GLU A 64 26.79 -13.56 -7.34
CA GLU A 64 28.03 -14.09 -7.92
C GLU A 64 29.28 -13.37 -7.40
N HIS A 65 29.16 -12.11 -6.97
CA HIS A 65 30.23 -11.39 -6.30
C HIS A 65 30.16 -11.64 -4.78
N PRO A 66 31.11 -12.40 -4.19
CA PRO A 66 30.95 -12.94 -2.84
C PRO A 66 31.27 -11.96 -1.70
N VAL A 67 31.61 -10.71 -2.01
CA VAL A 67 31.97 -9.70 -1.00
C VAL A 67 30.77 -8.77 -0.75
N PHE A 68 30.32 -8.70 0.51
CA PHE A 68 29.21 -7.86 0.97
C PHE A 68 29.72 -6.83 1.97
N GLY A 69 30.54 -5.89 1.49
CA GLY A 69 30.98 -4.73 2.25
C GLY A 69 29.91 -3.64 2.32
N TYR A 70 30.30 -2.46 2.80
CA TYR A 70 29.41 -1.29 2.82
C TYR A 70 28.96 -0.93 1.40
N SER A 71 27.67 -0.65 1.25
CA SER A 71 27.05 -0.25 -0.01
C SER A 71 26.88 1.27 -0.07
N ILE A 72 26.98 1.81 -1.27
CA ILE A 72 26.54 3.18 -1.59
C ILE A 72 25.41 3.09 -2.62
N ALA A 73 24.45 3.99 -2.55
CA ALA A 73 23.42 4.09 -3.57
C ALA A 73 24.01 4.73 -4.84
N PRO A 74 24.10 4.01 -5.97
CA PRO A 74 24.52 4.61 -7.23
C PRO A 74 23.42 5.53 -7.77
N GLU A 75 23.79 6.59 -8.50
CA GLU A 75 22.84 7.49 -9.14
C GLU A 75 21.87 6.73 -10.07
N ALA A 76 22.32 5.66 -10.70
CA ALA A 76 21.48 4.81 -11.56
C ALA A 76 20.18 4.30 -10.88
N VAL A 77 20.18 4.09 -9.56
CA VAL A 77 18.94 3.71 -8.83
C VAL A 77 17.94 4.86 -8.81
N LYS A 78 18.43 6.11 -8.65
CA LYS A 78 17.59 7.30 -8.68
C LYS A 78 17.12 7.62 -10.11
N ASP A 79 18.02 7.45 -11.10
CA ASP A 79 17.70 7.62 -12.53
C ASP A 79 16.61 6.65 -12.96
N ALA A 80 16.69 5.38 -12.52
CA ALA A 80 15.67 4.37 -12.79
C ALA A 80 14.30 4.77 -12.21
N LEU A 81 14.27 5.23 -10.96
CA LEU A 81 13.02 5.71 -10.33
C LEU A 81 12.49 6.95 -11.03
N SER A 82 13.32 7.98 -11.30
CA SER A 82 12.87 9.21 -11.94
C SER A 82 12.33 8.95 -13.35
N THR A 83 12.99 8.07 -14.10
CA THR A 83 12.51 7.63 -15.42
C THR A 83 11.17 6.90 -15.31
N TRP A 84 11.01 6.02 -14.30
CA TRP A 84 9.77 5.28 -14.08
C TRP A 84 8.60 6.20 -13.79
N VAL A 85 8.75 7.11 -12.80
CA VAL A 85 7.63 7.99 -12.41
C VAL A 85 7.31 9.03 -13.48
N SER A 86 8.31 9.48 -14.25
CA SER A 86 8.08 10.36 -15.41
C SER A 86 7.28 9.63 -16.50
N THR A 87 7.70 8.41 -16.86
CA THR A 87 7.07 7.64 -17.92
C THR A 87 5.67 7.15 -17.54
N LYS A 88 5.49 6.66 -16.31
CA LYS A 88 4.21 6.05 -15.87
C LYS A 88 3.22 7.07 -15.35
N HIS A 89 3.69 8.09 -14.66
CA HIS A 89 2.84 9.01 -13.90
C HIS A 89 3.00 10.47 -14.31
N GLN A 90 3.82 10.79 -15.33
CA GLN A 90 4.08 12.15 -15.79
C GLN A 90 4.64 13.05 -14.68
N LEU A 91 5.37 12.47 -13.73
CA LEU A 91 5.98 13.17 -12.62
C LEU A 91 7.48 13.39 -12.89
N GLU A 92 7.84 14.62 -13.21
CA GLU A 92 9.24 15.02 -13.39
C GLU A 92 9.86 15.33 -12.03
N ILE A 93 10.91 14.57 -11.66
CA ILE A 93 11.65 14.76 -10.41
C ILE A 93 13.15 14.88 -10.67
N GLN A 94 13.84 15.56 -9.76
CA GLN A 94 15.29 15.65 -9.76
C GLN A 94 15.86 14.62 -8.80
N ASN A 95 16.99 14.00 -9.13
CA ASN A 95 17.64 13.00 -8.29
C ASN A 95 17.97 13.51 -6.87
N GLU A 96 18.26 14.79 -6.74
CA GLU A 96 18.50 15.44 -5.44
C GLU A 96 17.26 15.49 -4.53
N TRP A 97 16.03 15.38 -5.10
CA TRP A 97 14.82 15.32 -4.31
C TRP A 97 14.58 13.93 -3.68
N ILE A 98 15.33 12.91 -4.15
CA ILE A 98 15.13 11.51 -3.80
C ILE A 98 15.97 11.14 -2.59
N LEU A 99 15.34 10.84 -1.47
CA LEU A 99 15.93 10.27 -0.28
C LEU A 99 15.54 8.78 -0.22
N LEU A 100 16.53 7.89 -0.38
CA LEU A 100 16.27 6.44 -0.28
C LEU A 100 16.09 6.04 1.19
N ARG A 101 15.07 5.22 1.47
CA ARG A 101 14.68 4.77 2.81
C ARG A 101 14.37 3.27 2.82
N HIS A 102 14.45 2.64 3.98
CA HIS A 102 14.17 1.19 4.15
C HIS A 102 12.71 0.81 3.89
N GLY A 103 11.81 1.78 3.79
CA GLY A 103 10.40 1.57 3.48
C GLY A 103 9.61 2.88 3.60
N VAL A 104 8.38 2.88 3.09
CA VAL A 104 7.48 4.04 3.20
C VAL A 104 7.13 4.35 4.65
N ILE A 105 6.81 3.33 5.45
CA ILE A 105 6.45 3.51 6.87
C ILE A 105 7.61 4.11 7.69
N PRO A 106 8.86 3.62 7.61
CA PRO A 106 10.00 4.29 8.24
C PRO A 106 10.21 5.73 7.77
N GLY A 107 10.12 5.98 6.45
CA GLY A 107 10.28 7.34 5.90
C GLY A 107 9.16 8.29 6.34
N MET A 108 7.93 7.80 6.46
CA MET A 108 6.81 8.56 6.99
C MET A 108 6.97 8.86 8.49
N ALA A 109 7.40 7.88 9.28
CA ALA A 109 7.66 8.08 10.70
C ALA A 109 8.76 9.13 10.93
N GLU A 110 9.82 9.08 10.11
CA GLU A 110 10.87 10.11 10.08
C GLU A 110 10.30 11.50 9.80
N ALA A 111 9.41 11.63 8.79
CA ALA A 111 8.81 12.91 8.43
C ALA A 111 7.87 13.43 9.54
N VAL A 112 7.03 12.56 10.12
CA VAL A 112 6.17 12.94 11.27
C VAL A 112 7.00 13.41 12.44
N ASP A 113 8.09 12.72 12.79
CA ASP A 113 8.96 13.10 13.91
C ASP A 113 9.71 14.42 13.62
N ALA A 114 10.15 14.62 12.39
CA ALA A 114 10.93 15.79 12.00
C ALA A 114 10.12 17.09 11.93
N PHE A 115 8.81 16.99 11.57
CA PHE A 115 7.96 18.15 11.26
C PHE A 115 6.80 18.35 12.23
N SER A 116 6.79 17.62 13.33
CA SER A 116 5.83 17.82 14.41
C SER A 116 6.46 17.58 15.77
N GLN A 117 5.77 17.96 16.82
CA GLN A 117 6.17 17.76 18.21
C GLN A 117 5.10 16.94 18.95
N LYS A 118 5.46 16.43 20.13
CA LYS A 118 4.52 15.77 21.02
C LYS A 118 3.29 16.64 21.29
N GLY A 119 2.10 16.08 21.10
CA GLY A 119 0.83 16.77 21.24
C GLY A 119 0.34 17.50 19.99
N ASP A 120 1.16 17.64 18.95
CA ASP A 120 0.72 18.18 17.65
C ASP A 120 -0.30 17.27 16.97
N LYS A 121 -1.18 17.84 16.16
CA LYS A 121 -2.28 17.15 15.51
C LYS A 121 -1.92 16.70 14.10
N ILE A 122 -2.18 15.43 13.83
CA ILE A 122 -1.97 14.79 12.53
C ILE A 122 -3.32 14.33 11.99
N LEU A 123 -3.70 14.83 10.81
CA LEU A 123 -4.96 14.52 10.14
C LEU A 123 -4.82 13.28 9.27
N VAL A 124 -5.80 12.39 9.31
CA VAL A 124 -5.96 11.25 8.40
C VAL A 124 -7.42 11.11 7.98
N HIS A 125 -7.67 10.61 6.78
CA HIS A 125 -9.00 10.11 6.42
C HIS A 125 -9.24 8.73 7.07
N THR A 126 -10.49 8.38 7.33
CA THR A 126 -10.88 7.03 7.79
C THR A 126 -12.04 6.48 6.94
N PRO A 127 -12.10 5.14 6.74
CA PRO A 127 -11.16 4.10 7.18
C PRO A 127 -9.79 4.25 6.48
N ILE A 128 -8.69 3.90 7.17
CA ILE A 128 -7.33 4.11 6.66
C ILE A 128 -6.37 3.00 7.10
N TYR A 129 -5.30 2.80 6.36
CA TYR A 129 -4.23 1.85 6.70
C TYR A 129 -3.73 2.07 8.14
N PRO A 130 -3.79 1.04 9.02
CA PRO A 130 -3.57 1.21 10.46
C PRO A 130 -2.27 1.93 10.86
N PRO A 131 -1.12 1.74 10.20
CA PRO A 131 0.10 2.44 10.53
C PRO A 131 0.02 3.97 10.44
N PHE A 132 -0.90 4.55 9.63
CA PHE A 132 -1.05 6.01 9.51
C PHE A 132 -1.66 6.65 10.76
N LYS A 133 -2.35 5.86 11.59
CA LYS A 133 -2.72 6.26 12.96
C LYS A 133 -1.68 5.79 13.98
N GLY A 134 -1.07 4.63 13.74
CA GLY A 134 -0.06 4.06 14.63
C GLY A 134 1.19 4.92 14.74
N ILE A 135 1.71 5.44 13.63
CA ILE A 135 2.91 6.31 13.63
C ILE A 135 2.71 7.55 14.52
N PRO A 136 1.70 8.40 14.29
CA PRO A 136 1.48 9.56 15.16
C PRO A 136 1.28 9.18 16.64
N ASN A 137 0.47 8.16 16.92
CA ASN A 137 0.21 7.71 18.29
C ASN A 137 1.50 7.25 19.00
N ASN A 138 2.34 6.45 18.33
CA ASN A 138 3.60 5.98 18.88
C ASN A 138 4.61 7.11 19.13
N LEU A 139 4.48 8.18 18.37
CA LEU A 139 5.28 9.40 18.50
C LEU A 139 4.61 10.44 19.43
N GLU A 140 3.53 10.07 20.12
CA GLU A 140 2.77 10.91 21.06
C GLU A 140 2.17 12.18 20.41
N ARG A 141 1.78 12.09 19.12
CA ARG A 141 0.97 13.10 18.40
C ARG A 141 -0.51 12.74 18.54
N GLU A 142 -1.37 13.73 18.45
CA GLU A 142 -2.83 13.54 18.44
C GLU A 142 -3.31 13.21 17.01
N VAL A 143 -4.06 12.12 16.84
CA VAL A 143 -4.66 11.77 15.56
C VAL A 143 -6.04 12.40 15.45
N VAL A 144 -6.21 13.28 14.45
CA VAL A 144 -7.50 13.82 14.05
C VAL A 144 -8.00 13.00 12.84
N THR A 145 -9.23 12.53 12.90
CA THR A 145 -9.84 11.74 11.82
C THR A 145 -10.89 12.55 11.08
N CYS A 146 -10.84 12.48 9.75
CA CYS A 146 -11.89 12.95 8.87
C CYS A 146 -12.49 11.75 8.13
N ARG A 147 -13.74 11.40 8.48
CA ARG A 147 -14.39 10.24 7.90
C ARG A 147 -14.73 10.50 6.43
N LEU A 148 -14.40 9.52 5.56
CA LEU A 148 -14.82 9.49 4.17
C LEU A 148 -16.32 9.15 4.08
N ILE A 149 -16.98 9.71 3.09
CA ILE A 149 -18.37 9.39 2.76
C ILE A 149 -18.37 8.11 1.92
N GLU A 150 -19.13 7.12 2.35
CA GLU A 150 -19.41 5.94 1.53
C GLU A 150 -20.35 6.34 0.39
N ASN A 151 -19.95 6.14 -0.85
CA ASN A 151 -20.77 6.28 -2.03
C ASN A 151 -20.86 4.96 -2.78
N GLY A 152 -21.91 4.20 -2.53
CA GLY A 152 -22.00 2.82 -3.00
C GLY A 152 -20.88 1.98 -2.39
N ASN A 153 -19.94 1.53 -3.23
CA ASN A 153 -18.78 0.75 -2.78
C ASN A 153 -17.46 1.51 -3.01
N SER A 154 -17.52 2.83 -3.12
CA SER A 154 -16.38 3.74 -3.23
C SER A 154 -16.42 4.77 -2.11
N PHE A 155 -15.45 5.65 -2.09
CA PHE A 155 -15.32 6.72 -1.10
C PHE A 155 -15.26 8.08 -1.76
N GLU A 156 -15.84 9.07 -1.07
CA GLU A 156 -15.76 10.49 -1.41
C GLU A 156 -15.29 11.30 -0.20
N ILE A 157 -14.76 12.49 -0.43
CA ILE A 157 -14.29 13.40 0.61
C ILE A 157 -15.46 14.25 1.08
N ASP A 158 -15.71 14.28 2.40
CA ASP A 158 -16.53 15.32 3.00
C ASP A 158 -15.70 16.61 3.08
N TRP A 159 -15.83 17.45 2.08
CA TRP A 159 -15.07 18.69 1.98
C TRP A 159 -15.33 19.67 3.12
N THR A 160 -16.56 19.68 3.64
CA THR A 160 -16.92 20.53 4.79
C THR A 160 -16.22 20.02 6.05
N ALA A 161 -16.31 18.72 6.32
CA ALA A 161 -15.62 18.11 7.45
C ALA A 161 -14.09 18.22 7.33
N PHE A 162 -13.54 18.05 6.12
CA PHE A 162 -12.11 18.16 5.89
C PHE A 162 -11.58 19.57 6.21
N GLU A 163 -12.26 20.61 5.74
CA GLU A 163 -11.89 22.00 6.03
C GLU A 163 -12.05 22.34 7.53
N GLU A 164 -13.11 21.85 8.18
CA GLU A 164 -13.27 22.01 9.64
C GLU A 164 -12.16 21.30 10.43
N CYS A 165 -11.69 20.13 9.97
CA CYS A 165 -10.52 19.48 10.56
C CYS A 165 -9.27 20.35 10.43
N LEU A 166 -9.00 20.92 9.24
CA LEU A 166 -7.81 21.74 9.00
C LEU A 166 -7.75 23.00 9.89
N LYS A 167 -8.90 23.54 10.31
CA LYS A 167 -9.00 24.68 11.25
C LYS A 167 -8.55 24.34 12.69
N GLN A 168 -8.28 23.06 13.01
CA GLN A 168 -7.91 22.59 14.34
C GLN A 168 -6.40 22.63 14.63
N ASP A 169 -5.61 23.48 13.98
CA ASP A 169 -4.14 23.54 14.12
C ASP A 169 -3.45 22.23 13.74
N ILE A 170 -3.85 21.66 12.61
CA ILE A 170 -3.21 20.46 12.04
C ILE A 170 -1.80 20.81 11.58
N LYS A 171 -0.82 19.98 11.90
CA LYS A 171 0.56 20.12 11.41
C LYS A 171 0.84 19.30 10.16
N ILE A 172 0.27 18.10 10.10
CA ILE A 172 0.51 17.16 9.01
C ILE A 172 -0.83 16.53 8.60
N PHE A 173 -1.04 16.38 7.30
CA PHE A 173 -2.07 15.54 6.72
C PHE A 173 -1.40 14.35 6.03
N ILE A 174 -1.80 13.11 6.39
CA ILE A 174 -1.34 11.89 5.72
C ILE A 174 -2.38 11.46 4.70
N LEU A 175 -2.00 11.54 3.42
CA LEU A 175 -2.80 11.11 2.28
C LEU A 175 -2.39 9.72 1.83
N CYS A 176 -3.34 8.86 1.48
CA CYS A 176 -3.14 7.57 0.83
C CYS A 176 -3.73 7.59 -0.58
N ASN A 177 -2.90 7.45 -1.61
CA ASN A 177 -3.32 7.50 -3.01
C ASN A 177 -2.50 6.55 -3.91
N PRO A 178 -3.07 5.45 -4.43
CA PRO A 178 -4.41 4.90 -4.20
C PRO A 178 -4.71 4.53 -2.74
N HIS A 179 -5.98 4.67 -2.37
CA HIS A 179 -6.42 4.54 -0.99
C HIS A 179 -6.54 3.09 -0.52
N ASN A 180 -5.96 2.77 0.62
CA ASN A 180 -6.11 1.49 1.31
C ASN A 180 -6.89 1.71 2.63
N PRO A 181 -8.06 1.08 2.85
CA PRO A 181 -8.46 -0.22 2.27
C PRO A 181 -9.38 -0.14 1.03
N GLY A 182 -9.97 0.99 0.72
CA GLY A 182 -11.10 1.11 -0.21
C GLY A 182 -10.76 1.04 -1.70
N GLY A 183 -9.46 1.03 -2.07
CA GLY A 183 -9.05 0.97 -3.48
C GLY A 183 -9.40 2.21 -4.31
N LYS A 184 -9.77 3.34 -3.67
CA LYS A 184 -10.07 4.60 -4.34
C LYS A 184 -8.82 5.23 -4.94
N VAL A 185 -8.90 5.70 -6.17
CA VAL A 185 -7.89 6.53 -6.82
C VAL A 185 -8.40 7.97 -6.86
N TRP A 186 -7.75 8.85 -6.12
CA TRP A 186 -8.19 10.25 -6.07
C TRP A 186 -7.96 10.96 -7.40
N GLY A 187 -8.98 11.65 -7.88
CA GLY A 187 -8.92 12.41 -9.12
C GLY A 187 -8.07 13.69 -8.98
N ARG A 188 -7.64 14.25 -10.12
CA ARG A 188 -6.86 15.50 -10.14
C ARG A 188 -7.56 16.63 -9.38
N GLU A 189 -8.85 16.78 -9.57
CA GLU A 189 -9.64 17.85 -8.92
C GLU A 189 -9.62 17.71 -7.38
N ASP A 190 -9.82 16.49 -6.86
CA ASP A 190 -9.75 16.23 -5.42
C ASP A 190 -8.35 16.52 -4.87
N LEU A 191 -7.32 16.05 -5.55
CA LEU A 191 -5.91 16.23 -5.14
C LEU A 191 -5.52 17.73 -5.16
N THR A 192 -5.90 18.46 -6.20
CA THR A 192 -5.65 19.91 -6.30
C THR A 192 -6.32 20.64 -5.15
N LYS A 193 -7.58 20.31 -4.85
CA LYS A 193 -8.34 20.95 -3.76
C LYS A 193 -7.77 20.61 -2.39
N MET A 194 -7.37 19.32 -2.15
CA MET A 194 -6.69 18.93 -0.91
C MET A 194 -5.39 19.72 -0.71
N ALA A 195 -4.56 19.79 -1.75
CA ALA A 195 -3.28 20.52 -1.70
C ALA A 195 -3.50 22.01 -1.40
N ALA A 196 -4.44 22.66 -2.08
CA ALA A 196 -4.76 24.07 -1.89
C ALA A 196 -5.26 24.37 -0.47
N LEU A 197 -6.19 23.55 0.06
CA LEU A 197 -6.69 23.72 1.43
C LEU A 197 -5.57 23.47 2.47
N CYS A 198 -4.76 22.45 2.32
CA CYS A 198 -3.62 22.22 3.20
C CYS A 198 -2.61 23.38 3.16
N LYS A 199 -2.35 23.92 1.98
CA LYS A 199 -1.47 25.08 1.81
C LYS A 199 -2.04 26.32 2.52
N GLN A 200 -3.35 26.58 2.36
CA GLN A 200 -4.03 27.69 3.00
C GLN A 200 -3.95 27.64 4.54
N HIS A 201 -3.90 26.44 5.12
CA HIS A 201 -3.84 26.21 6.56
C HIS A 201 -2.43 25.91 7.09
N ASP A 202 -1.38 26.07 6.27
CA ASP A 202 0.04 25.78 6.61
C ASP A 202 0.26 24.33 7.08
N VAL A 203 -0.44 23.38 6.44
CA VAL A 203 -0.36 21.94 6.72
C VAL A 203 0.60 21.25 5.76
N LEU A 204 1.56 20.50 6.29
CA LEU A 204 2.43 19.62 5.50
C LEU A 204 1.66 18.38 5.05
N ILE A 205 1.80 17.99 3.78
CA ILE A 205 1.17 16.77 3.26
C ILE A 205 2.23 15.68 3.11
N LEU A 206 1.95 14.52 3.71
CA LEU A 206 2.69 13.29 3.51
C LEU A 206 1.85 12.37 2.61
N SER A 207 2.19 12.28 1.32
CA SER A 207 1.44 11.49 0.32
C SER A 207 2.06 10.10 0.15
N ASP A 208 1.37 9.07 0.64
CA ASP A 208 1.74 7.69 0.37
C ASP A 208 1.19 7.26 -1.00
N GLU A 209 2.09 7.08 -1.96
CA GLU A 209 1.79 6.68 -3.32
C GLU A 209 2.36 5.29 -3.67
N ILE A 210 2.55 4.45 -2.64
CA ILE A 210 3.11 3.10 -2.79
C ILE A 210 2.30 2.18 -3.72
N HIS A 211 1.01 2.48 -3.93
CA HIS A 211 0.11 1.74 -4.80
C HIS A 211 -0.07 2.39 -6.18
N SER A 212 0.69 3.43 -6.52
CA SER A 212 0.55 4.23 -7.76
C SER A 212 0.50 3.41 -9.05
N ASP A 213 1.30 2.34 -9.13
CA ASP A 213 1.37 1.47 -10.31
C ASP A 213 0.23 0.43 -10.38
N LEU A 214 -0.53 0.28 -9.30
CA LEU A 214 -1.58 -0.73 -9.13
C LEU A 214 -2.95 -0.10 -9.36
N VAL A 215 -3.18 0.45 -10.54
CA VAL A 215 -4.41 1.14 -10.93
C VAL A 215 -4.99 0.50 -12.17
N PHE A 216 -6.32 0.30 -12.20
CA PHE A 216 -7.02 -0.42 -13.25
C PHE A 216 -7.78 0.54 -14.16
N LYS A 217 -7.74 0.26 -15.46
CA LYS A 217 -8.46 1.06 -16.46
C LYS A 217 -9.97 1.09 -16.16
N PRO A 218 -10.65 2.22 -16.40
CA PRO A 218 -10.17 3.44 -17.08
C PRO A 218 -9.42 4.44 -16.17
N ASN A 219 -9.28 4.14 -14.86
CA ASN A 219 -8.64 5.02 -13.90
C ASN A 219 -7.15 5.21 -14.20
N LYS A 220 -6.60 6.32 -13.76
CA LYS A 220 -5.16 6.63 -13.83
C LYS A 220 -4.74 7.27 -12.51
N HIS A 221 -3.59 6.83 -12.01
CA HIS A 221 -2.98 7.52 -10.89
C HIS A 221 -2.49 8.90 -11.31
N VAL A 222 -2.77 9.88 -10.48
CA VAL A 222 -2.23 11.24 -10.59
C VAL A 222 -1.40 11.48 -9.32
N PRO A 223 -0.08 11.66 -9.43
CA PRO A 223 0.73 12.02 -8.27
C PRO A 223 0.28 13.37 -7.69
N LEU A 224 0.34 13.49 -6.37
CA LEU A 224 -0.02 14.75 -5.72
C LEU A 224 0.86 15.91 -6.20
N LEU A 225 2.15 15.65 -6.41
CA LEU A 225 3.10 16.65 -6.94
C LEU A 225 2.75 17.13 -8.37
N VAL A 226 1.97 16.35 -9.13
CA VAL A 226 1.47 16.72 -10.49
C VAL A 226 0.14 17.46 -10.41
N ALA A 227 -0.66 17.19 -9.39
CA ALA A 227 -1.98 17.80 -9.21
C ALA A 227 -1.91 19.15 -8.49
N ALA A 228 -0.96 19.33 -7.58
CA ALA A 228 -0.81 20.54 -6.78
C ALA A 228 -0.22 21.70 -7.60
N GLU A 229 -0.72 22.92 -7.37
CA GLU A 229 -0.15 24.14 -7.95
C GLU A 229 1.14 24.57 -7.23
N GLU A 230 1.20 24.35 -5.92
CA GLU A 230 2.37 24.59 -5.08
C GLU A 230 2.79 23.27 -4.39
N THR A 231 4.09 22.97 -4.38
CA THR A 231 4.63 21.69 -3.91
C THR A 231 5.59 21.79 -2.72
N ASP A 232 5.78 22.99 -2.18
CA ASP A 232 6.76 23.29 -1.14
C ASP A 232 6.39 22.72 0.25
N ASN A 233 5.12 22.34 0.45
CA ASN A 233 4.60 21.65 1.64
C ASN A 233 4.17 20.19 1.36
N ILE A 234 4.79 19.53 0.37
CA ILE A 234 4.46 18.16 0.01
C ILE A 234 5.70 17.27 0.09
N ILE A 235 5.55 16.12 0.73
CA ILE A 235 6.50 15.01 0.73
C ILE A 235 5.77 13.77 0.21
N THR A 236 6.32 13.11 -0.80
CA THR A 236 5.69 11.96 -1.44
C THR A 236 6.53 10.69 -1.28
N PHE A 237 5.88 9.55 -1.10
CA PHE A 237 6.55 8.27 -0.91
C PHE A 237 6.22 7.30 -2.04
N PHE A 238 7.27 6.75 -2.66
CA PHE A 238 7.17 5.70 -3.68
C PHE A 238 8.00 4.48 -3.27
N ALA A 239 7.57 3.30 -3.65
CA ALA A 239 8.36 2.10 -3.44
C ALA A 239 7.98 1.00 -4.45
N PRO A 240 8.93 0.19 -4.92
CA PRO A 240 8.64 -0.95 -5.79
C PRO A 240 8.05 -2.13 -5.00
N THR A 241 7.95 -2.01 -3.68
CA THR A 241 7.65 -3.12 -2.78
C THR A 241 6.24 -3.67 -2.93
N LYS A 242 5.27 -2.83 -3.32
CA LYS A 242 3.89 -3.28 -3.64
C LYS A 242 3.76 -3.64 -5.11
N THR A 243 4.34 -2.86 -5.99
CA THR A 243 4.29 -3.08 -7.44
C THR A 243 4.93 -4.41 -7.85
N PHE A 244 6.07 -4.77 -7.24
CA PHE A 244 6.89 -5.92 -7.63
C PHE A 244 7.07 -6.97 -6.51
N ASN A 245 6.23 -6.93 -5.47
CA ASN A 245 6.27 -7.89 -4.35
C ASN A 245 7.63 -7.96 -3.63
N LEU A 246 8.24 -6.80 -3.35
CA LEU A 246 9.58 -6.67 -2.77
C LEU A 246 9.58 -6.28 -1.28
N ALA A 247 8.45 -6.44 -0.57
CA ALA A 247 8.32 -5.98 0.81
C ALA A 247 9.39 -6.58 1.76
N GLY A 248 9.78 -7.84 1.55
CA GLY A 248 10.81 -8.52 2.34
C GLY A 248 12.24 -8.05 2.04
N ILE A 249 12.49 -7.43 0.89
CA ILE A 249 13.80 -6.88 0.51
C ILE A 249 13.97 -5.45 1.03
N GLN A 250 12.83 -4.77 1.27
CA GLN A 250 12.76 -3.39 1.68
C GLN A 250 13.24 -2.41 0.59
N GLY A 251 13.15 -1.11 0.84
CA GLY A 251 13.54 -0.07 -0.11
C GLY A 251 12.36 0.78 -0.57
N ALA A 252 12.50 2.09 -0.37
CA ALA A 252 11.55 3.10 -0.78
C ALA A 252 12.28 4.41 -1.09
N ALA A 253 11.56 5.32 -1.73
CA ALA A 253 12.00 6.69 -1.95
C ALA A 253 11.04 7.66 -1.27
N THR A 254 11.60 8.61 -0.53
CA THR A 254 10.92 9.82 -0.07
C THR A 254 11.32 10.94 -1.02
N ILE A 255 10.36 11.52 -1.72
CA ILE A 255 10.58 12.60 -2.70
C ILE A 255 10.22 13.93 -2.05
N VAL A 256 11.18 14.82 -1.98
CA VAL A 256 11.09 16.09 -1.25
C VAL A 256 11.58 17.24 -2.14
N PRO A 257 10.70 17.93 -2.90
CA PRO A 257 11.09 19.03 -3.76
C PRO A 257 11.68 20.20 -2.98
N ASN A 258 11.11 20.53 -1.81
CA ASN A 258 11.54 21.64 -0.97
C ASN A 258 12.89 21.33 -0.28
N GLU A 259 13.94 22.09 -0.63
CA GLU A 259 15.28 21.92 -0.12
C GLU A 259 15.37 22.05 1.42
N LYS A 260 14.56 22.94 2.03
CA LYS A 260 14.57 23.13 3.48
C LYS A 260 14.07 21.88 4.19
N LEU A 261 12.94 21.33 3.73
CA LEU A 261 12.39 20.09 4.28
C LEU A 261 13.36 18.91 4.05
N ARG A 262 13.95 18.82 2.88
CA ARG A 262 14.92 17.77 2.52
C ARG A 262 16.13 17.79 3.46
N LYS A 263 16.73 18.97 3.72
CA LYS A 263 17.86 19.11 4.65
C LYS A 263 17.53 18.71 6.09
N VAL A 264 16.29 18.96 6.54
CA VAL A 264 15.85 18.51 7.87
C VAL A 264 15.86 16.98 7.96
N LEU A 265 15.32 16.28 6.95
CA LEU A 265 15.29 14.81 6.90
C LEU A 265 16.71 14.22 6.77
N GLU A 266 17.57 14.79 5.92
CA GLU A 266 18.98 14.36 5.77
C GLU A 266 19.76 14.48 7.09
N ASN A 267 19.60 15.61 7.77
CA ASN A 267 20.22 15.84 9.06
C ASN A 267 19.67 14.90 10.14
N GLY A 268 18.36 14.61 10.09
CA GLY A 268 17.70 13.66 10.98
C GLY A 268 18.28 12.26 10.81
N ALA A 269 18.37 11.76 9.59
CA ALA A 269 18.98 10.48 9.26
C ALA A 269 20.44 10.38 9.76
N THR A 270 21.23 11.42 9.52
CA THR A 270 22.62 11.49 10.00
C THR A 270 22.70 11.42 11.54
N ARG A 271 21.82 12.13 12.26
CA ARG A 271 21.79 12.12 13.74
C ARG A 271 21.41 10.75 14.31
N ARG A 272 20.55 10.00 13.62
CA ARG A 272 20.16 8.64 14.01
C ARG A 272 21.17 7.57 13.59
N GLY A 273 22.25 7.95 12.87
CA GLY A 273 23.24 7.02 12.34
C GLY A 273 22.67 6.08 11.28
N GLU A 274 21.67 6.53 10.54
CA GLU A 274 21.07 5.72 9.49
C GLU A 274 22.07 5.44 8.37
N MET A 275 22.27 4.16 8.08
CA MET A 275 23.04 3.70 6.94
C MET A 275 22.13 3.65 5.71
N GLY A 276 22.69 3.78 4.53
CA GLY A 276 21.96 3.61 3.28
C GLY A 276 21.36 2.20 3.12
N LEU A 277 20.63 1.99 2.03
CA LEU A 277 20.02 0.71 1.72
C LEU A 277 21.07 -0.39 1.53
N ASN A 278 20.69 -1.63 1.86
CA ASN A 278 21.53 -2.78 1.57
C ASN A 278 21.63 -3.02 0.05
N VAL A 279 22.65 -3.74 -0.36
CA VAL A 279 22.96 -3.96 -1.78
C VAL A 279 21.85 -4.66 -2.55
N PHE A 280 21.09 -5.57 -1.91
CA PHE A 280 19.98 -6.27 -2.58
C PHE A 280 18.77 -5.35 -2.78
N SER A 281 18.49 -4.46 -1.84
CA SER A 281 17.48 -3.41 -2.01
C SER A 281 17.81 -2.53 -3.22
N LEU A 282 19.04 -2.04 -3.32
CA LEU A 282 19.49 -1.20 -4.43
C LEU A 282 19.39 -1.94 -5.77
N THR A 283 19.89 -3.18 -5.83
CA THR A 283 19.86 -4.01 -7.03
C THR A 283 18.42 -4.32 -7.47
N ALA A 284 17.54 -4.67 -6.52
CA ALA A 284 16.16 -5.00 -6.82
C ALA A 284 15.36 -3.77 -7.26
N MET A 285 15.55 -2.61 -6.60
CA MET A 285 14.89 -1.36 -6.99
C MET A 285 15.28 -0.94 -8.41
N GLN A 286 16.58 -0.96 -8.73
CA GLN A 286 17.06 -0.60 -10.05
C GLN A 286 16.46 -1.53 -11.13
N ALA A 287 16.59 -2.85 -10.96
CA ALA A 287 16.07 -3.82 -11.92
C ALA A 287 14.54 -3.74 -12.09
N ALA A 288 13.81 -3.47 -10.99
CA ALA A 288 12.36 -3.31 -11.01
C ALA A 288 11.94 -2.13 -11.88
N TYR A 289 12.53 -0.96 -11.67
CA TYR A 289 12.17 0.26 -12.40
C TYR A 289 12.71 0.29 -13.85
N GLU A 290 13.89 -0.32 -14.12
CA GLU A 290 14.44 -0.37 -15.49
C GLU A 290 13.75 -1.41 -16.37
N HIS A 291 13.31 -2.54 -15.81
CA HIS A 291 12.94 -3.71 -16.59
C HIS A 291 11.62 -4.40 -16.17
N GLY A 292 10.95 -3.92 -15.12
CA GLY A 292 9.77 -4.60 -14.55
C GLY A 292 8.46 -4.37 -15.27
N GLU A 293 8.38 -3.46 -16.25
CA GLU A 293 7.13 -3.00 -16.88
C GLU A 293 6.27 -4.15 -17.42
N GLN A 294 6.87 -5.04 -18.21
CA GLN A 294 6.15 -6.15 -18.83
C GLN A 294 5.55 -7.12 -17.79
N TRP A 295 6.27 -7.37 -16.70
CA TRP A 295 5.76 -8.19 -15.61
C TRP A 295 4.59 -7.52 -14.89
N LEU A 296 4.67 -6.20 -14.67
CA LEU A 296 3.59 -5.42 -14.08
C LEU A 296 2.32 -5.46 -14.93
N GLU A 297 2.44 -5.35 -16.26
CA GLU A 297 1.30 -5.45 -17.18
C GLU A 297 0.58 -6.80 -17.02
N GLY A 298 1.34 -7.90 -17.01
CA GLY A 298 0.77 -9.23 -16.77
C GLY A 298 0.16 -9.38 -15.37
N LEU A 299 0.80 -8.82 -14.35
CA LEU A 299 0.25 -8.78 -12.98
C LEU A 299 -1.12 -8.09 -12.94
N LEU A 300 -1.22 -6.90 -13.54
CA LEU A 300 -2.45 -6.11 -13.54
C LEU A 300 -3.60 -6.87 -14.21
N GLU A 301 -3.34 -7.55 -15.33
CA GLU A 301 -4.34 -8.37 -16.02
C GLU A 301 -4.84 -9.51 -15.14
N VAL A 302 -3.94 -10.25 -14.49
CA VAL A 302 -4.29 -11.36 -13.60
C VAL A 302 -5.06 -10.87 -12.38
N VAL A 303 -4.59 -9.81 -11.74
CA VAL A 303 -5.23 -9.24 -10.54
C VAL A 303 -6.61 -8.68 -10.87
N GLU A 304 -6.77 -7.96 -11.97
CA GLU A 304 -8.07 -7.47 -12.42
C GLU A 304 -9.05 -8.62 -12.69
N GLY A 305 -8.56 -9.70 -13.34
CA GLY A 305 -9.34 -10.91 -13.53
C GLY A 305 -9.77 -11.56 -12.21
N ASN A 306 -8.89 -11.61 -11.20
CA ASN A 306 -9.17 -12.11 -9.85
C ASN A 306 -10.24 -11.27 -9.16
N MET A 307 -10.15 -9.95 -9.24
CA MET A 307 -11.15 -9.04 -8.67
C MET A 307 -12.53 -9.24 -9.29
N LYS A 308 -12.61 -9.33 -10.62
CA LYS A 308 -13.85 -9.61 -11.33
C LYS A 308 -14.51 -10.91 -10.83
N TYR A 309 -13.70 -11.95 -10.63
CA TYR A 309 -14.17 -13.22 -10.09
C TYR A 309 -14.74 -13.07 -8.67
N VAL A 310 -14.03 -12.37 -7.80
CA VAL A 310 -14.47 -12.11 -6.42
C VAL A 310 -15.78 -11.31 -6.41
N VAL A 311 -15.88 -10.23 -7.20
CA VAL A 311 -17.10 -9.43 -7.32
C VAL A 311 -18.28 -10.28 -7.77
N GLU A 312 -18.13 -11.05 -8.85
CA GLU A 312 -19.19 -11.91 -9.38
C GLU A 312 -19.70 -12.92 -8.35
N HIS A 313 -18.77 -13.56 -7.65
CA HIS A 313 -19.12 -14.71 -6.80
C HIS A 313 -19.51 -14.34 -5.37
N LEU A 314 -18.93 -13.28 -4.79
CA LEU A 314 -19.29 -12.84 -3.44
C LEU A 314 -20.52 -11.95 -3.42
N SER A 315 -20.75 -11.11 -4.46
CA SER A 315 -22.00 -10.33 -4.56
C SER A 315 -23.26 -11.18 -4.77
N ALA A 316 -23.10 -12.45 -5.14
CA ALA A 316 -24.19 -13.41 -5.21
C ALA A 316 -24.65 -13.94 -3.83
N ILE A 317 -23.90 -13.65 -2.76
CA ILE A 317 -24.24 -14.04 -1.39
C ILE A 317 -25.18 -12.99 -0.81
N GLU A 318 -26.32 -13.40 -0.29
CA GLU A 318 -27.29 -12.52 0.36
C GLU A 318 -26.63 -11.74 1.51
N GLY A 319 -26.76 -10.41 1.48
CA GLY A 319 -26.20 -9.54 2.50
C GLY A 319 -24.74 -9.15 2.31
N VAL A 320 -24.06 -9.64 1.27
CA VAL A 320 -22.67 -9.28 0.94
C VAL A 320 -22.65 -8.38 -0.28
N LYS A 321 -21.85 -7.28 -0.22
CA LYS A 321 -21.63 -6.37 -1.35
C LYS A 321 -20.14 -6.20 -1.58
N VAL A 322 -19.73 -6.30 -2.83
CA VAL A 322 -18.33 -6.11 -3.25
C VAL A 322 -18.32 -5.34 -4.56
N SER A 323 -17.42 -4.39 -4.69
CA SER A 323 -17.17 -3.67 -5.95
C SER A 323 -15.76 -3.82 -6.43
N MET A 324 -15.57 -3.55 -7.72
CA MET A 324 -14.24 -3.39 -8.30
C MET A 324 -13.54 -2.19 -7.67
N PRO A 325 -12.38 -2.35 -7.05
CA PRO A 325 -11.56 -1.21 -6.65
C PRO A 325 -10.96 -0.52 -7.88
N GLU A 326 -10.74 0.78 -7.78
CA GLU A 326 -10.09 1.57 -8.85
C GLU A 326 -8.58 1.31 -8.88
N GLY A 327 -7.99 0.97 -7.74
CA GLY A 327 -6.58 0.63 -7.57
C GLY A 327 -6.33 -0.32 -6.41
N THR A 328 -5.08 -0.70 -6.18
CA THR A 328 -4.59 -1.73 -5.26
C THR A 328 -4.94 -3.15 -5.72
N TYR A 329 -4.59 -4.16 -4.94
CA TYR A 329 -5.03 -5.56 -5.13
C TYR A 329 -5.85 -6.06 -3.92
N LEU A 330 -6.55 -5.12 -3.27
CA LEU A 330 -7.26 -5.35 -2.01
C LEU A 330 -8.75 -5.14 -2.25
N MET A 331 -9.54 -6.18 -1.97
CA MET A 331 -10.99 -6.11 -2.04
C MET A 331 -11.54 -5.64 -0.70
N TRP A 332 -12.44 -4.67 -0.72
CA TRP A 332 -13.19 -4.19 0.43
C TRP A 332 -14.61 -4.75 0.38
N ILE A 333 -14.92 -5.64 1.31
CA ILE A 333 -16.12 -6.48 1.29
C ILE A 333 -17.07 -6.00 2.39
N ASP A 334 -18.23 -5.48 2.01
CA ASP A 334 -19.32 -5.11 2.93
C ASP A 334 -20.17 -6.34 3.23
N TYR A 335 -20.21 -6.77 4.50
CA TYR A 335 -21.03 -7.89 4.96
C TYR A 335 -22.18 -7.47 5.89
N ARG A 336 -22.44 -6.18 6.05
CA ARG A 336 -23.45 -5.63 6.97
C ARG A 336 -24.85 -6.19 6.73
N GLY A 337 -25.16 -6.49 5.47
CA GLY A 337 -26.44 -7.06 5.09
C GLY A 337 -26.67 -8.51 5.56
N THR A 338 -25.63 -9.21 6.04
CA THR A 338 -25.75 -10.55 6.63
C THR A 338 -26.34 -10.53 8.04
N GLY A 339 -26.30 -9.36 8.72
CA GLY A 339 -26.68 -9.21 10.11
C GLY A 339 -25.69 -9.76 11.14
N LEU A 340 -24.54 -10.28 10.69
CA LEU A 340 -23.46 -10.74 11.57
C LEU A 340 -22.64 -9.56 12.12
N ASN A 341 -22.26 -9.63 13.38
CA ASN A 341 -21.23 -8.75 13.94
C ASN A 341 -19.83 -9.26 13.52
N GLU A 342 -18.79 -8.43 13.74
CA GLU A 342 -17.42 -8.77 13.32
C GLU A 342 -16.90 -10.05 13.98
N LYS A 343 -17.17 -10.25 15.27
CA LYS A 343 -16.72 -11.45 15.98
C LYS A 343 -17.29 -12.71 15.36
N ASP A 344 -18.60 -12.75 15.15
CA ASP A 344 -19.28 -13.92 14.58
C ASP A 344 -18.84 -14.17 13.12
N MET A 345 -18.65 -13.10 12.34
CA MET A 345 -18.13 -13.21 10.97
C MET A 345 -16.71 -13.79 10.95
N MET A 346 -15.81 -13.29 11.79
CA MET A 346 -14.43 -13.78 11.87
C MET A 346 -14.38 -15.22 12.40
N ASP A 347 -15.20 -15.56 13.38
CA ASP A 347 -15.30 -16.93 13.91
C ASP A 347 -15.75 -17.92 12.81
N LEU A 348 -16.77 -17.57 12.02
CA LEU A 348 -17.22 -18.39 10.88
C LEU A 348 -16.14 -18.54 9.80
N LEU A 349 -15.48 -17.45 9.45
CA LEU A 349 -14.41 -17.48 8.45
C LEU A 349 -13.25 -18.38 8.91
N LEU A 350 -12.81 -18.27 10.15
CA LEU A 350 -11.64 -19.01 10.65
C LEU A 350 -11.98 -20.48 10.96
N THR A 351 -13.15 -20.78 11.51
CA THR A 351 -13.50 -22.13 11.96
C THR A 351 -14.11 -22.97 10.85
N LYS A 352 -15.17 -22.47 10.20
CA LYS A 352 -15.91 -23.17 9.14
C LYS A 352 -15.30 -22.96 7.77
N GLY A 353 -14.95 -21.71 7.43
CA GLY A 353 -14.34 -21.33 6.15
C GLY A 353 -12.87 -21.67 6.05
N ARG A 354 -12.14 -21.75 7.18
CA ARG A 354 -10.67 -21.90 7.21
C ARG A 354 -9.99 -20.83 6.34
N LEU A 355 -10.48 -19.59 6.43
CA LEU A 355 -10.04 -18.42 5.66
C LEU A 355 -9.71 -17.27 6.61
N ALA A 356 -8.49 -16.73 6.50
CA ALA A 356 -8.06 -15.58 7.28
C ALA A 356 -8.11 -14.31 6.43
N LEU A 357 -9.05 -13.41 6.76
CA LEU A 357 -9.22 -12.07 6.18
C LEU A 357 -8.96 -11.02 7.25
N GLU A 358 -8.73 -9.78 6.83
CA GLU A 358 -8.51 -8.70 7.78
C GLU A 358 -9.83 -7.99 8.14
N PRO A 359 -10.18 -7.90 9.44
CA PRO A 359 -11.40 -7.22 9.86
C PRO A 359 -11.31 -5.71 9.63
N GLY A 360 -12.43 -5.12 9.22
CA GLY A 360 -12.48 -3.72 8.83
C GLY A 360 -12.30 -2.75 9.99
N THR A 361 -12.65 -3.11 11.21
CA THR A 361 -12.47 -2.27 12.40
C THR A 361 -11.02 -1.86 12.65
N LYS A 362 -10.05 -2.65 12.19
CA LYS A 362 -8.62 -2.28 12.24
C LYS A 362 -8.31 -0.97 11.51
N TYR A 363 -9.11 -0.62 10.50
CA TYR A 363 -8.91 0.59 9.68
C TYR A 363 -9.52 1.85 10.32
N GLY A 364 -10.24 1.69 11.45
CA GLY A 364 -10.85 2.76 12.21
C GLY A 364 -12.29 3.04 11.79
N GLU A 365 -12.75 4.25 12.07
CA GLU A 365 -14.12 4.67 11.81
C GLU A 365 -14.51 4.47 10.34
N GLY A 366 -15.69 3.88 10.11
CA GLY A 366 -16.15 3.49 8.78
C GLY A 366 -15.67 2.12 8.30
N GLY A 367 -14.91 1.39 9.14
CA GLY A 367 -14.47 0.02 8.81
C GLY A 367 -15.36 -1.08 9.40
N ASP A 368 -16.26 -0.74 10.33
CA ASP A 368 -17.17 -1.72 10.94
C ASP A 368 -18.11 -2.33 9.89
N GLY A 369 -18.27 -3.65 9.93
CA GLY A 369 -19.07 -4.39 8.96
C GLY A 369 -18.38 -4.66 7.62
N PHE A 370 -17.08 -4.42 7.53
CA PHE A 370 -16.26 -4.70 6.35
C PHE A 370 -15.16 -5.72 6.62
N LEU A 371 -14.69 -6.34 5.54
CA LEU A 371 -13.49 -7.19 5.51
C LEU A 371 -12.58 -6.75 4.38
N ARG A 372 -11.26 -6.88 4.57
CA ARG A 372 -10.31 -6.69 3.47
C ARG A 372 -9.72 -8.04 3.05
N MET A 373 -9.81 -8.35 1.75
CA MET A 373 -9.25 -9.55 1.11
C MET A 373 -8.17 -9.16 0.11
N ASN A 374 -6.99 -9.76 0.21
CA ASN A 374 -5.93 -9.65 -0.77
C ASN A 374 -6.13 -10.69 -1.89
N VAL A 375 -6.16 -10.24 -3.14
CA VAL A 375 -6.36 -11.10 -4.33
C VAL A 375 -5.14 -11.18 -5.24
N ALA A 376 -3.97 -10.69 -4.79
CA ALA A 376 -2.70 -10.81 -5.52
C ALA A 376 -2.08 -12.20 -5.29
N CYS A 377 -2.74 -13.21 -5.80
CA CYS A 377 -2.34 -14.62 -5.74
C CYS A 377 -2.83 -15.36 -7.00
N PRO A 378 -2.35 -16.58 -7.28
CA PRO A 378 -2.84 -17.38 -8.39
C PRO A 378 -4.36 -17.53 -8.39
N ARG A 379 -4.96 -17.59 -9.58
CA ARG A 379 -6.43 -17.74 -9.75
C ARG A 379 -7.01 -18.87 -8.89
N ALA A 380 -6.38 -20.04 -8.89
CA ALA A 380 -6.83 -21.18 -8.10
C ALA A 380 -6.91 -20.87 -6.59
N THR A 381 -5.99 -20.02 -6.08
CA THR A 381 -6.02 -19.58 -4.68
C THR A 381 -7.20 -18.63 -4.41
N VAL A 382 -7.53 -17.76 -5.37
CA VAL A 382 -8.72 -16.89 -5.26
C VAL A 382 -10.01 -17.71 -5.29
N GLU A 383 -10.09 -18.71 -6.17
CA GLU A 383 -11.23 -19.62 -6.28
C GLU A 383 -11.44 -20.40 -4.97
N ASP A 384 -10.36 -20.92 -4.37
CA ASP A 384 -10.40 -21.57 -3.05
C ASP A 384 -10.85 -20.58 -1.97
N GLY A 385 -10.29 -19.34 -1.94
CA GLY A 385 -10.70 -18.32 -0.98
C GLY A 385 -12.19 -17.95 -1.07
N VAL A 386 -12.72 -17.81 -2.28
CA VAL A 386 -14.15 -17.56 -2.52
C VAL A 386 -15.01 -18.75 -2.10
N ALA A 387 -14.58 -19.99 -2.38
CA ALA A 387 -15.28 -21.20 -1.94
C ALA A 387 -15.35 -21.29 -0.41
N ARG A 388 -14.24 -21.01 0.27
CA ARG A 388 -14.14 -20.96 1.73
C ARG A 388 -15.02 -19.85 2.34
N PHE A 389 -15.07 -18.68 1.72
CA PHE A 389 -15.97 -17.60 2.14
C PHE A 389 -17.46 -18.03 2.03
N LYS A 390 -17.85 -18.65 0.91
CA LYS A 390 -19.20 -19.20 0.73
C LYS A 390 -19.50 -20.29 1.76
N LEU A 391 -18.55 -21.17 2.02
CA LEU A 391 -18.69 -22.22 3.03
C LEU A 391 -18.90 -21.62 4.42
N ALA A 392 -18.15 -20.58 4.80
CA ALA A 392 -18.32 -19.92 6.09
C ALA A 392 -19.76 -19.44 6.32
N LEU A 393 -20.40 -18.87 5.29
CA LEU A 393 -21.76 -18.32 5.35
C LEU A 393 -22.87 -19.30 4.97
N SER A 394 -22.55 -20.53 4.56
CA SER A 394 -23.58 -21.56 4.30
C SER A 394 -24.35 -21.94 5.58
N LYS A 395 -25.61 -22.31 5.45
CA LYS A 395 -26.44 -22.78 6.58
C LYS A 395 -25.96 -24.13 7.10
#